data_ccb8cb99b4bb363a027b6987230b4198
#
_entry.id   ccb8cb99b4bb363a027b6987230b4198
#
_cell.length_a   1.000
_cell.length_b   1.000
_cell.length_c   1.000
_cell.angle_alpha   90.00
_cell.angle_beta   90.00
_cell.angle_gamma   90.00
#
_symmetry.space_group_name_H-M   'P 1'
#
loop_
_entity.id
_entity.type
_entity.pdbx_description
1 polymer ?
#
loop_
_entity_poly.entity_id
_entity_poly.type
_entity_poly.pdbx_seq_one_letter_code
_entity_poly.pdbx_strand_id
1 'polypeptide(L)'
;MQLILARGGFHCYRIRVMRCPYCSSTDSRVTDSRPDIEDAIIRRRRVCNQCGAKFTTVERIQMRDLVVRKNSGKLEPFDREKLRRSILLACRNRDVDEHQIERLVTSRHRRLETAAPDDTVPSVMVGQMVSDSLLNLGPIAFIRFSSVYRKFSRVSDFKKIIDQIPEADEGAAVCELPRTTLF
;
A
#
# COMPACT_ATOMS: atom_id res chain seq x y z
N MET A 1 56.66 -22.15 -3.47
CA MET A 1 55.95 -21.51 -4.61
C MET A 1 54.88 -22.48 -5.06
N GLN A 2 53.69 -22.40 -4.47
CA GLN A 2 52.60 -23.33 -4.69
C GLN A 2 51.35 -22.55 -5.05
N LEU A 3 50.94 -22.65 -6.31
CA LEU A 3 49.71 -22.08 -6.85
C LEU A 3 48.50 -22.88 -6.30
N ILE A 4 47.67 -22.26 -5.50
CA ILE A 4 46.34 -22.76 -5.17
C ILE A 4 45.36 -22.19 -6.21
N LEU A 5 44.95 -23.04 -7.14
CA LEU A 5 43.85 -22.78 -8.07
C LEU A 5 42.51 -22.82 -7.30
N ALA A 6 41.98 -21.67 -6.95
CA ALA A 6 40.59 -21.54 -6.50
C ALA A 6 39.66 -21.51 -7.72
N ARG A 7 39.03 -22.66 -8.01
CA ARG A 7 37.86 -22.74 -8.91
C ARG A 7 36.64 -22.18 -8.17
N GLY A 8 36.32 -20.92 -8.36
CA GLY A 8 35.09 -20.31 -7.94
C GLY A 8 34.69 -19.29 -9.01
N GLY A 9 33.70 -19.63 -9.84
CA GLY A 9 33.17 -18.72 -10.82
C GLY A 9 32.56 -17.48 -10.12
N PHE A 10 33.32 -16.41 -10.03
CA PHE A 10 32.82 -15.13 -9.64
C PHE A 10 31.86 -14.67 -10.73
N HIS A 11 30.56 -14.83 -10.48
CA HIS A 11 29.55 -14.14 -11.24
C HIS A 11 29.76 -12.63 -10.97
N CYS A 12 30.39 -11.96 -11.92
CA CYS A 12 30.62 -10.52 -11.86
C CYS A 12 29.25 -9.82 -11.93
N TYR A 13 28.64 -9.62 -10.76
CA TYR A 13 27.47 -8.74 -10.68
C TYR A 13 27.94 -7.36 -11.12
N ARG A 14 27.55 -6.97 -12.32
CA ARG A 14 27.78 -5.63 -12.84
C ARG A 14 27.03 -4.67 -11.93
N ILE A 15 27.73 -4.13 -10.93
CA ILE A 15 27.18 -3.13 -10.01
C ILE A 15 26.67 -1.96 -10.88
N ARG A 16 25.35 -1.85 -11.02
CA ARG A 16 24.73 -0.71 -11.71
C ARG A 16 24.80 0.46 -10.76
N VAL A 17 25.84 1.27 -10.90
CA VAL A 17 26.00 2.52 -10.15
C VAL A 17 25.11 3.57 -10.77
N MET A 18 24.51 4.41 -9.92
CA MET A 18 23.71 5.55 -10.37
C MET A 18 24.58 6.52 -11.17
N ARG A 19 24.07 6.96 -12.33
CA ARG A 19 24.78 7.86 -13.24
C ARG A 19 24.25 9.29 -13.10
N CYS A 20 25.14 10.25 -13.26
CA CYS A 20 24.77 11.66 -13.36
C CYS A 20 23.85 11.87 -14.58
N PRO A 21 22.68 12.54 -14.43
CA PRO A 21 21.75 12.75 -15.54
C PRO A 21 22.28 13.72 -16.61
N TYR A 22 23.36 14.49 -16.30
CA TYR A 22 23.91 15.50 -17.20
C TYR A 22 25.13 15.02 -17.98
N CYS A 23 26.04 14.25 -17.35
CA CYS A 23 27.28 13.80 -18.00
C CYS A 23 27.47 12.28 -17.98
N SER A 24 26.49 11.53 -17.45
CA SER A 24 26.52 10.07 -17.35
C SER A 24 27.66 9.48 -16.50
N SER A 25 28.45 10.31 -15.80
CA SER A 25 29.49 9.86 -14.88
C SER A 25 28.86 9.09 -13.71
N THR A 26 29.55 8.04 -13.26
CA THR A 26 29.18 7.25 -12.09
C THR A 26 29.72 7.83 -10.77
N ASP A 27 30.57 8.86 -10.86
CA ASP A 27 31.22 9.48 -9.72
C ASP A 27 30.38 10.68 -9.21
N SER A 28 29.65 10.43 -8.12
CA SER A 28 28.86 11.45 -7.43
C SER A 28 28.88 11.23 -5.93
N ARG A 29 28.89 12.32 -5.16
CA ARG A 29 28.83 12.31 -3.71
C ARG A 29 27.48 12.80 -3.21
N VAL A 30 27.01 12.22 -2.09
CA VAL A 30 25.85 12.70 -1.35
C VAL A 30 26.27 13.87 -0.48
N THR A 31 25.56 15.00 -0.57
CA THR A 31 25.81 16.19 0.24
C THR A 31 24.80 16.37 1.35
N ASP A 32 23.58 15.83 1.18
CA ASP A 32 22.51 15.91 2.17
C ASP A 32 21.59 14.68 2.01
N SER A 33 21.02 14.23 3.12
CA SER A 33 20.13 13.07 3.16
C SER A 33 18.99 13.37 4.13
N ARG A 34 17.76 13.43 3.62
CA ARG A 34 16.56 13.72 4.42
C ARG A 34 15.58 12.58 4.31
N PRO A 35 15.25 11.91 5.44
CA PRO A 35 14.13 10.98 5.47
C PRO A 35 12.82 11.78 5.36
N ASP A 36 11.91 11.29 4.53
CA ASP A 36 10.52 11.69 4.51
C ASP A 36 9.74 10.61 5.24
N ILE A 37 9.34 10.92 6.47
CA ILE A 37 8.76 9.94 7.39
C ILE A 37 7.35 9.53 6.93
N GLU A 38 6.63 10.46 6.30
CA GLU A 38 5.27 10.23 5.84
C GLU A 38 5.23 9.24 4.66
N ASP A 39 6.12 9.43 3.70
CA ASP A 39 6.19 8.61 2.49
C ASP A 39 7.12 7.38 2.60
N ALA A 40 7.82 7.21 3.72
CA ALA A 40 8.85 6.18 3.90
C ALA A 40 9.89 6.17 2.77
N ILE A 41 10.32 7.35 2.36
CA ILE A 41 11.34 7.57 1.33
C ILE A 41 12.54 8.31 1.90
N ILE A 42 13.69 8.17 1.23
CA ILE A 42 14.89 8.93 1.55
C ILE A 42 15.24 9.79 0.33
N ARG A 43 15.24 11.11 0.52
CA ARG A 43 15.70 12.07 -0.49
C ARG A 43 17.17 12.39 -0.25
N ARG A 44 18.02 12.15 -1.28
CA ARG A 44 19.45 12.45 -1.22
C ARG A 44 19.82 13.49 -2.24
N ARG A 45 20.41 14.60 -1.79
CA ARG A 45 21.04 15.59 -2.68
C ARG A 45 22.42 15.11 -3.04
N ARG A 46 22.72 15.10 -4.33
CA ARG A 46 24.01 14.66 -4.88
C ARG A 46 24.68 15.75 -5.69
N VAL A 47 26.00 15.70 -5.70
CA VAL A 47 26.83 16.52 -6.59
C VAL A 47 27.72 15.59 -7.40
N CYS A 48 27.68 15.77 -8.71
CA CYS A 48 28.59 15.05 -9.61
C CYS A 48 30.01 15.62 -9.46
N ASN A 49 30.97 14.73 -9.21
CA ASN A 49 32.38 15.15 -9.07
C ASN A 49 33.01 15.54 -10.41
N GLN A 50 32.45 15.07 -11.54
CA GLN A 50 32.99 15.36 -12.86
C GLN A 50 32.46 16.67 -13.46
N CYS A 51 31.13 16.92 -13.43
CA CYS A 51 30.56 18.11 -14.06
C CYS A 51 30.00 19.14 -13.04
N GLY A 52 30.09 18.87 -11.74
CA GLY A 52 29.62 19.78 -10.69
C GLY A 52 28.08 19.88 -10.59
N ALA A 53 27.32 19.21 -11.45
CA ALA A 53 25.88 19.31 -11.46
C ALA A 53 25.26 18.74 -10.18
N LYS A 54 24.23 19.44 -9.67
CA LYS A 54 23.47 19.03 -8.50
C LYS A 54 22.19 18.33 -8.96
N PHE A 55 21.89 17.15 -8.36
CA PHE A 55 20.66 16.43 -8.63
C PHE A 55 20.17 15.72 -7.36
N THR A 56 18.89 15.39 -7.33
CA THR A 56 18.28 14.69 -6.21
C THR A 56 17.93 13.28 -6.62
N THR A 57 18.20 12.33 -5.74
CA THR A 57 17.76 10.92 -5.87
C THR A 57 16.79 10.60 -4.77
N VAL A 58 15.87 9.70 -5.07
CA VAL A 58 14.86 9.23 -4.14
C VAL A 58 15.00 7.72 -4.01
N GLU A 59 15.22 7.26 -2.79
CA GLU A 59 15.14 5.85 -2.45
C GLU A 59 13.75 5.56 -1.90
N ARG A 60 13.05 4.62 -2.52
CA ARG A 60 11.71 4.20 -2.10
C ARG A 60 11.70 2.69 -1.96
N ILE A 61 11.01 2.18 -0.95
CA ILE A 61 10.73 0.76 -0.85
C ILE A 61 9.79 0.39 -2.00
N GLN A 62 10.26 -0.46 -2.90
CA GLN A 62 9.42 -1.01 -3.95
C GLN A 62 8.73 -2.26 -3.40
N MET A 63 7.41 -2.23 -3.38
CA MET A 63 6.59 -3.39 -3.07
C MET A 63 6.60 -4.36 -4.25
N ARG A 64 6.37 -5.65 -4.00
CA ARG A 64 6.29 -6.66 -5.05
C ARG A 64 5.05 -6.45 -5.91
N ASP A 65 5.18 -6.76 -7.20
CA ASP A 65 4.07 -6.71 -8.15
C ASP A 65 3.18 -7.95 -7.96
N LEU A 66 2.13 -7.80 -7.17
CA LEU A 66 1.17 -8.87 -6.91
C LEU A 66 0.19 -9.04 -8.08
N VAL A 67 -0.26 -10.27 -8.29
CA VAL A 67 -1.30 -10.62 -9.26
C VAL A 67 -2.54 -11.08 -8.51
N VAL A 68 -3.71 -10.54 -8.86
CA VAL A 68 -4.99 -10.93 -8.27
C VAL A 68 -5.70 -11.93 -9.16
N ARG A 69 -5.99 -13.11 -8.60
CA ARG A 69 -6.82 -14.13 -9.24
C ARG A 69 -8.28 -13.89 -8.90
N LYS A 70 -9.08 -13.55 -9.91
CA LYS A 70 -10.54 -13.38 -9.79
C LYS A 70 -11.24 -14.71 -9.61
N ASN A 71 -12.48 -14.68 -9.13
CA ASN A 71 -13.32 -15.89 -9.01
C ASN A 71 -13.57 -16.56 -10.37
N SER A 72 -13.50 -15.82 -11.48
CA SER A 72 -13.55 -16.35 -12.85
C SER A 72 -12.27 -17.04 -13.31
N GLY A 73 -11.23 -17.10 -12.50
CA GLY A 73 -9.90 -17.60 -12.87
C GLY A 73 -9.02 -16.57 -13.58
N LYS A 74 -9.54 -15.41 -13.98
CA LYS A 74 -8.76 -14.36 -14.67
C LYS A 74 -7.71 -13.79 -13.73
N LEU A 75 -6.49 -13.60 -14.24
CA LEU A 75 -5.38 -12.94 -13.55
C LEU A 75 -5.33 -11.46 -13.93
N GLU A 76 -5.23 -10.59 -12.95
CA GLU A 76 -5.11 -9.14 -13.14
C GLU A 76 -4.02 -8.60 -12.20
N PRO A 77 -3.22 -7.60 -12.61
CA PRO A 77 -2.29 -6.95 -11.70
C PRO A 77 -3.03 -6.39 -10.48
N PHE A 78 -2.39 -6.46 -9.32
CA PHE A 78 -2.92 -5.81 -8.11
C PHE A 78 -2.81 -4.29 -8.28
N ASP A 79 -3.93 -3.62 -8.26
CA ASP A 79 -4.02 -2.17 -8.38
C ASP A 79 -4.21 -1.55 -6.98
N ARG A 80 -3.11 -1.00 -6.43
CA ARG A 80 -3.08 -0.33 -5.14
C ARG A 80 -4.01 0.88 -5.11
N GLU A 81 -4.08 1.63 -6.20
CA GLU A 81 -4.92 2.83 -6.29
C GLU A 81 -6.40 2.47 -6.34
N LYS A 82 -6.75 1.36 -6.97
CA LYS A 82 -8.12 0.82 -6.94
C LYS A 82 -8.52 0.42 -5.52
N LEU A 83 -7.61 -0.19 -4.77
CA LEU A 83 -7.82 -0.51 -3.36
C LEU A 83 -8.05 0.76 -2.54
N ARG A 84 -7.16 1.76 -2.69
CA ARG A 84 -7.26 3.06 -2.02
C ARG A 84 -8.61 3.74 -2.30
N ARG A 85 -9.02 3.84 -3.56
CA ARG A 85 -10.30 4.44 -3.96
C ARG A 85 -11.50 3.72 -3.36
N SER A 86 -11.48 2.40 -3.29
CA SER A 86 -12.59 1.63 -2.70
C SER A 86 -12.73 1.88 -1.19
N ILE A 87 -11.62 2.01 -0.47
CA ILE A 87 -11.60 2.36 0.95
C ILE A 87 -12.08 3.79 1.17
N LEU A 88 -11.57 4.75 0.39
CA LEU A 88 -12.01 6.16 0.44
C LEU A 88 -13.53 6.29 0.24
N LEU A 89 -14.07 5.56 -0.74
CA LEU A 89 -15.51 5.59 -1.01
C LEU A 89 -16.32 5.04 0.18
N ALA A 90 -15.85 3.97 0.81
CA ALA A 90 -16.48 3.40 2.00
C ALA A 90 -16.45 4.37 3.20
N CYS A 91 -15.34 5.09 3.36
CA CYS A 91 -15.12 6.06 4.44
C CYS A 91 -15.67 7.46 4.15
N ARG A 92 -16.33 7.68 3.02
CA ARG A 92 -16.86 9.00 2.64
C ARG A 92 -17.82 9.54 3.72
N ASN A 93 -17.64 10.83 4.10
CA ASN A 93 -18.38 11.51 5.16
C ASN A 93 -18.21 10.83 6.54
N ARG A 94 -17.01 10.27 6.80
CA ARG A 94 -16.60 9.78 8.12
C ARG A 94 -15.35 10.54 8.52
N ASP A 95 -15.16 10.66 9.82
CA ASP A 95 -13.96 11.29 10.39
C ASP A 95 -12.77 10.32 10.34
N VAL A 96 -12.29 10.09 9.11
CA VAL A 96 -11.13 9.22 8.82
C VAL A 96 -10.15 10.02 7.98
N ASP A 97 -8.97 10.27 8.55
CA ASP A 97 -7.91 11.01 7.89
C ASP A 97 -7.31 10.24 6.69
N GLU A 98 -6.93 10.98 5.66
CA GLU A 98 -6.32 10.41 4.45
C GLU A 98 -5.03 9.64 4.78
N HIS A 99 -4.25 10.10 5.75
CA HIS A 99 -3.06 9.39 6.24
C HIS A 99 -3.39 8.04 6.89
N GLN A 100 -4.53 7.94 7.58
CA GLN A 100 -4.98 6.65 8.14
C GLN A 100 -5.32 5.67 7.03
N ILE A 101 -5.96 6.13 5.97
CA ILE A 101 -6.29 5.33 4.79
C ILE A 101 -5.01 4.86 4.10
N GLU A 102 -4.04 5.74 3.91
CA GLU A 102 -2.78 5.42 3.25
C GLU A 102 -1.96 4.38 4.06
N ARG A 103 -1.90 4.54 5.37
CA ARG A 103 -1.29 3.55 6.29
C ARG A 103 -2.00 2.20 6.21
N LEU A 104 -3.33 2.21 6.14
CA LEU A 104 -4.12 1.00 6.00
C LEU A 104 -3.83 0.30 4.68
N VAL A 105 -3.86 1.01 3.56
CA VAL A 105 -3.54 0.47 2.23
C VAL A 105 -2.14 -0.15 2.20
N THR A 106 -1.14 0.56 2.72
CA THR A 106 0.24 0.09 2.79
C THR A 106 0.38 -1.16 3.65
N SER A 107 -0.24 -1.16 4.83
CA SER A 107 -0.24 -2.31 5.74
C SER A 107 -0.91 -3.54 5.09
N ARG A 108 -2.01 -3.35 4.36
CA ARG A 108 -2.71 -4.45 3.67
C ARG A 108 -1.89 -4.99 2.51
N HIS A 109 -1.25 -4.13 1.73
CA HIS A 109 -0.36 -4.58 0.66
C HIS A 109 0.77 -5.46 1.20
N ARG A 110 1.47 -5.03 2.27
CA ARG A 110 2.52 -5.83 2.92
C ARG A 110 2.02 -7.20 3.40
N ARG A 111 0.82 -7.24 3.99
CA ARG A 111 0.23 -8.51 4.43
C ARG A 111 -0.11 -9.44 3.26
N LEU A 112 -0.56 -8.88 2.14
CA LEU A 112 -0.79 -9.65 0.92
C LEU A 112 0.52 -10.21 0.35
N GLU A 113 1.60 -9.44 0.33
CA GLU A 113 2.94 -9.91 -0.08
C GLU A 113 3.42 -11.09 0.78
N THR A 114 3.20 -11.00 2.09
CA THR A 114 3.59 -12.07 3.02
C THR A 114 2.73 -13.33 2.84
N ALA A 115 1.43 -13.14 2.54
CA ALA A 115 0.48 -14.23 2.37
C ALA A 115 0.55 -14.90 0.99
N ALA A 116 1.28 -14.30 0.04
CA ALA A 116 1.38 -14.77 -1.35
C ALA A 116 2.85 -15.07 -1.73
N PRO A 117 3.38 -16.24 -1.40
CA PRO A 117 4.74 -16.62 -1.76
C PRO A 117 4.94 -16.63 -3.29
N ASP A 118 3.90 -16.95 -4.07
CA ASP A 118 3.90 -17.02 -5.53
C ASP A 118 3.42 -15.71 -6.19
N ASP A 119 3.42 -14.59 -5.45
CA ASP A 119 2.93 -13.28 -5.88
C ASP A 119 1.47 -13.27 -6.39
N THR A 120 0.72 -14.36 -6.19
CA THR A 120 -0.67 -14.50 -6.62
C THR A 120 -1.61 -14.55 -5.41
N VAL A 121 -2.57 -13.63 -5.36
CA VAL A 121 -3.57 -13.53 -4.29
C VAL A 121 -4.99 -13.73 -4.82
N PRO A 122 -5.84 -14.54 -4.16
CA PRO A 122 -7.25 -14.61 -4.48
C PRO A 122 -7.95 -13.28 -4.20
N SER A 123 -8.84 -12.83 -5.10
CA SER A 123 -9.61 -11.59 -4.89
C SER A 123 -10.47 -11.64 -3.62
N VAL A 124 -10.93 -12.83 -3.22
CA VAL A 124 -11.68 -13.04 -1.97
C VAL A 124 -10.82 -12.67 -0.75
N MET A 125 -9.55 -13.07 -0.73
CA MET A 125 -8.63 -12.74 0.36
C MET A 125 -8.43 -11.22 0.48
N VAL A 126 -8.25 -10.53 -0.67
CA VAL A 126 -8.12 -9.06 -0.68
C VAL A 126 -9.37 -8.41 -0.09
N GLY A 127 -10.55 -8.83 -0.52
CA GLY A 127 -11.82 -8.29 -0.04
C GLY A 127 -12.06 -8.55 1.44
N GLN A 128 -11.77 -9.75 1.93
CA GLN A 128 -11.91 -10.10 3.34
C GLN A 128 -10.98 -9.24 4.21
N MET A 129 -9.72 -9.13 3.82
CA MET A 129 -8.71 -8.34 4.54
C MET A 129 -9.09 -6.85 4.63
N VAL A 130 -9.72 -6.30 3.59
CA VAL A 130 -10.25 -4.92 3.61
C VAL A 130 -11.46 -4.81 4.50
N SER A 131 -12.40 -5.75 4.42
CA SER A 131 -13.60 -5.80 5.26
C SER A 131 -13.23 -5.79 6.75
N ASP A 132 -12.32 -6.67 7.17
CA ASP A 132 -11.86 -6.77 8.57
C ASP A 132 -11.22 -5.45 9.04
N SER A 133 -10.52 -4.77 8.14
CA SER A 133 -9.88 -3.48 8.45
C SER A 133 -10.88 -2.36 8.62
N LEU A 134 -11.90 -2.34 7.77
CA LEU A 134 -12.96 -1.33 7.81
C LEU A 134 -13.87 -1.49 9.02
N LEU A 135 -14.05 -2.73 9.50
CA LEU A 135 -14.80 -2.99 10.74
C LEU A 135 -14.15 -2.26 11.93
N ASN A 136 -12.80 -2.27 11.99
CA ASN A 136 -12.04 -1.55 13.04
C ASN A 136 -12.06 -0.02 12.88
N LEU A 137 -12.28 0.49 11.66
CA LEU A 137 -12.42 1.93 11.42
C LEU A 137 -13.84 2.44 11.69
N GLY A 138 -14.83 1.59 11.51
CA GLY A 138 -16.21 1.92 11.82
C GLY A 138 -17.22 1.03 11.08
N PRO A 139 -18.30 0.64 11.76
CA PRO A 139 -19.26 -0.32 11.22
C PRO A 139 -19.93 0.17 9.93
N ILE A 140 -20.16 1.47 9.78
CA ILE A 140 -20.80 2.03 8.57
C ILE A 140 -19.90 1.89 7.34
N ALA A 141 -18.58 2.14 7.49
CA ALA A 141 -17.63 1.94 6.39
C ALA A 141 -17.56 0.45 5.98
N PHE A 142 -17.58 -0.45 6.95
CA PHE A 142 -17.64 -1.89 6.73
C PHE A 142 -18.91 -2.31 5.96
N ILE A 143 -20.10 -1.83 6.36
CA ILE A 143 -21.38 -2.15 5.68
C ILE A 143 -21.35 -1.64 4.23
N ARG A 144 -20.91 -0.39 4.00
CA ARG A 144 -20.82 0.19 2.66
C ARG A 144 -19.90 -0.61 1.75
N PHE A 145 -18.71 -0.92 2.22
CA PHE A 145 -17.76 -1.74 1.45
C PHE A 145 -18.33 -3.13 1.15
N SER A 146 -18.86 -3.78 2.17
CA SER A 146 -19.41 -5.14 2.06
C SER A 146 -20.57 -5.21 1.08
N SER A 147 -21.45 -4.20 1.06
CA SER A 147 -22.60 -4.16 0.15
C SER A 147 -22.18 -4.16 -1.33
N VAL A 148 -21.12 -3.42 -1.68
CA VAL A 148 -20.58 -3.37 -3.03
C VAL A 148 -19.76 -4.60 -3.34
N TYR A 149 -18.88 -4.99 -2.43
CA TYR A 149 -17.95 -6.11 -2.63
C TYR A 149 -18.69 -7.44 -2.76
N ARG A 150 -19.67 -7.71 -1.89
CA ARG A 150 -20.49 -8.93 -1.89
C ARG A 150 -21.71 -8.83 -2.82
N LYS A 151 -21.89 -7.70 -3.52
CA LYS A 151 -22.98 -7.45 -4.49
C LYS A 151 -24.37 -7.72 -3.87
N PHE A 152 -24.67 -7.07 -2.76
CA PHE A 152 -25.97 -7.22 -2.11
C PHE A 152 -27.11 -6.89 -3.08
N SER A 153 -28.11 -7.72 -3.11
CA SER A 153 -29.29 -7.58 -3.97
C SER A 153 -30.60 -7.51 -3.19
N ARG A 154 -30.59 -7.90 -1.91
CA ARG A 154 -31.77 -7.96 -1.05
C ARG A 154 -31.52 -7.25 0.27
N VAL A 155 -32.58 -6.72 0.87
CA VAL A 155 -32.53 -6.11 2.22
C VAL A 155 -32.04 -7.11 3.28
N SER A 156 -32.36 -8.38 3.12
CA SER A 156 -31.91 -9.46 4.01
C SER A 156 -30.38 -9.59 4.07
N ASP A 157 -29.66 -9.18 3.03
CA ASP A 157 -28.19 -9.27 2.99
C ASP A 157 -27.57 -8.22 3.94
N PHE A 158 -28.21 -7.06 4.09
CA PHE A 158 -27.81 -6.06 5.07
C PHE A 158 -28.04 -6.53 6.52
N LYS A 159 -29.17 -7.21 6.80
CA LYS A 159 -29.44 -7.76 8.13
C LYS A 159 -28.35 -8.73 8.54
N LYS A 160 -27.99 -9.69 7.66
CA LYS A 160 -26.92 -10.67 7.92
C LYS A 160 -25.56 -10.03 8.23
N ILE A 161 -25.24 -8.90 7.60
CA ILE A 161 -23.99 -8.20 7.84
C ILE A 161 -24.05 -7.40 9.15
N ILE A 162 -25.20 -6.80 9.46
CA ILE A 162 -25.38 -6.07 10.71
C ILE A 162 -25.27 -7.01 11.90
N ASP A 163 -25.87 -8.20 11.82
CA ASP A 163 -25.79 -9.23 12.85
C ASP A 163 -24.36 -9.77 13.09
N GLN A 164 -23.42 -9.55 12.15
CA GLN A 164 -21.99 -9.90 12.28
C GLN A 164 -21.16 -8.80 12.97
N ILE A 165 -21.72 -7.61 13.16
CA ILE A 165 -21.02 -6.51 13.81
C ILE A 165 -21.19 -6.69 15.32
N PRO A 166 -20.09 -6.85 16.10
CA PRO A 166 -20.20 -6.89 17.54
C PRO A 166 -20.85 -5.59 18.02
N GLU A 167 -21.86 -5.72 18.87
CA GLU A 167 -22.43 -4.55 19.55
C GLU A 167 -21.28 -3.87 20.33
N ALA A 168 -20.95 -2.65 19.93
CA ALA A 168 -20.00 -1.86 20.69
C ALA A 168 -20.66 -1.53 22.03
N ASP A 169 -20.02 -1.87 23.13
CA ASP A 169 -20.40 -1.35 24.44
C ASP A 169 -20.68 0.15 24.35
N GLU A 170 -21.85 0.58 24.78
CA GLU A 170 -22.38 1.95 24.67
C GLU A 170 -21.56 3.01 25.45
N GLY A 171 -20.27 2.78 25.67
CA GLY A 171 -19.36 3.66 26.40
C GLY A 171 -18.55 4.66 25.55
N ALA A 172 -18.58 4.59 24.22
CA ALA A 172 -17.88 5.54 23.37
C ALA A 172 -18.86 6.65 22.92
N ALA A 173 -18.66 7.86 23.44
CA ALA A 173 -19.44 9.07 23.24
C ALA A 173 -19.96 9.19 21.79
N VAL A 174 -21.29 9.12 21.64
CA VAL A 174 -22.00 9.52 20.44
C VAL A 174 -21.78 11.02 20.29
N CYS A 175 -20.88 11.42 19.38
CA CYS A 175 -20.79 12.81 18.96
C CYS A 175 -22.09 13.13 18.22
N GLU A 176 -23.01 13.82 18.89
CA GLU A 176 -24.24 14.35 18.29
C GLU A 176 -23.85 15.32 17.17
N LEU A 177 -24.02 14.89 15.94
CA LEU A 177 -23.91 15.78 14.78
C LEU A 177 -25.08 16.79 14.80
N PRO A 178 -24.82 18.11 14.66
CA PRO A 178 -25.86 19.07 14.48
C PRO A 178 -26.67 18.71 13.22
N ARG A 179 -27.98 18.68 13.36
CA ARG A 179 -28.93 18.48 12.26
C ARG A 179 -28.78 19.65 11.29
N THR A 180 -27.97 19.48 10.27
CA THR A 180 -27.92 20.41 9.14
C THR A 180 -29.18 20.19 8.33
N THR A 181 -30.13 21.12 8.44
CA THR A 181 -31.26 21.25 7.54
C THR A 181 -30.76 21.44 6.11
N LEU A 182 -31.01 20.44 5.28
CA LEU A 182 -30.89 20.55 3.84
C LEU A 182 -32.00 21.43 3.29
N PHE A 183 -31.67 22.64 2.85
CA PHE A 183 -32.37 23.40 1.83
C PHE A 183 -31.36 23.85 0.79
#